data_12427c2dc5859154845342334ce72e77
#
_entry.id   12427c2dc5859154845342334ce72e77
#
_cell.length_a   1.000
_cell.length_b   1.000
_cell.length_c   1.000
_cell.angle_alpha   90.00
_cell.angle_beta   90.00
_cell.angle_gamma   90.00
#
_symmetry.space_group_name_H-M   'P 1'
#
loop_
_entity.id
_entity.type
_entity.pdbx_description
1 polymer ?
#
loop_
_entity_poly.entity_id
_entity_poly.type
_entity_poly.pdbx_seq_one_letter_code
_entity_poly.pdbx_strand_id
1 'polypeptide(L)'
;MKLIISPAKKMRVNTDSLAAGQLPRYLEEAETLKRWIQSLSYAEQKALWACNDKIAAENAARFAAMNLREGGTPAILAYEGIQYQYMAPAVFEEKALRYVEEKLRILSGFYGVLRPLDAVTPYRLELQAKAAVAGHKNLYAFWGDKLYRAVRDESAVIINLASKEYSKAIEAYLQPEDRFITCVFGELTGGKVVQKGVYAKMARGEMVRYLAEIGAERPEELKGFSRSGYAFRDELSTETNYVFAREPGTYEDV
;
A
#
# COMPACT_ATOMS: atom_id res chain seq x y z
N MET A 1 10.46 -1.75 -13.63
CA MET A 1 9.30 -2.35 -12.91
C MET A 1 8.80 -1.40 -11.85
N LYS A 2 7.51 -1.51 -11.44
CA LYS A 2 6.94 -0.77 -10.31
C LYS A 2 6.48 -1.75 -9.24
N LEU A 3 6.59 -1.33 -7.98
CA LEU A 3 6.13 -2.08 -6.82
C LEU A 3 4.86 -1.43 -6.30
N ILE A 4 3.80 -2.20 -6.06
CA ILE A 4 2.58 -1.68 -5.40
C ILE A 4 2.39 -2.29 -4.02
N ILE A 5 2.05 -1.45 -3.03
CA ILE A 5 1.76 -1.86 -1.66
C ILE A 5 0.44 -1.28 -1.17
N SER A 6 -0.12 -1.90 -0.12
CA SER A 6 -1.27 -1.35 0.60
C SER A 6 -0.86 -0.23 1.55
N PRO A 7 -1.77 0.70 1.87
CA PRO A 7 -1.61 1.65 2.97
C PRO A 7 -1.75 0.94 4.32
N ALA A 8 -1.65 1.69 5.41
CA ALA A 8 -2.07 1.25 6.73
C ALA A 8 -3.29 2.05 7.22
N LYS A 9 -4.09 1.44 8.11
CA LYS A 9 -5.27 2.11 8.70
C LYS A 9 -4.88 3.22 9.68
N LYS A 10 -3.73 3.09 10.34
CA LYS A 10 -3.20 4.06 11.27
C LYS A 10 -2.17 4.94 10.56
N MET A 11 -2.22 6.22 10.86
CA MET A 11 -1.29 7.21 10.31
C MET A 11 -0.83 8.16 11.42
N ARG A 12 0.36 8.70 11.25
CA ARG A 12 0.97 9.72 12.11
C ARG A 12 1.41 10.93 11.30
N VAL A 13 1.62 12.03 11.99
CA VAL A 13 2.35 13.18 11.48
C VAL A 13 3.83 12.98 11.80
N ASN A 14 4.69 13.13 10.83
CA ASN A 14 6.15 13.12 10.97
C ASN A 14 6.74 14.10 9.94
N THR A 15 7.11 15.28 10.40
CA THR A 15 7.65 16.35 9.58
C THR A 15 9.14 16.60 9.83
N ASP A 16 9.72 15.89 10.82
CA ASP A 16 11.07 16.19 11.32
C ASP A 16 12.16 15.35 10.65
N SER A 17 11.80 14.17 10.12
CA SER A 17 12.78 13.19 9.62
C SER A 17 13.12 13.38 8.14
N LEU A 18 12.14 13.77 7.33
CA LEU A 18 12.26 13.91 5.88
C LEU A 18 11.20 14.87 5.37
N ALA A 19 11.58 15.81 4.52
CA ALA A 19 10.63 16.71 3.89
C ALA A 19 9.77 15.98 2.84
N ALA A 20 8.50 16.34 2.74
CA ALA A 20 7.66 15.93 1.63
C ALA A 20 8.14 16.58 0.33
N GLY A 21 8.14 15.82 -0.76
CA GLY A 21 8.67 16.28 -2.05
C GLY A 21 7.64 17.01 -2.91
N GLN A 22 6.39 16.56 -2.85
CA GLN A 22 5.33 17.06 -3.75
C GLN A 22 3.93 16.75 -3.21
N LEU A 23 2.90 17.33 -3.83
CA LEU A 23 1.50 16.98 -3.58
C LEU A 23 1.10 15.69 -4.31
N PRO A 24 0.10 14.94 -3.78
CA PRO A 24 -0.43 13.74 -4.44
C PRO A 24 -0.98 14.02 -5.84
N ARG A 25 -0.77 13.08 -6.75
CA ARG A 25 -1.23 13.19 -8.17
C ARG A 25 -2.73 13.46 -8.30
N TYR A 26 -3.56 12.82 -7.47
CA TYR A 26 -5.02 12.87 -7.52
C TYR A 26 -5.62 13.75 -6.42
N LEU A 27 -5.06 14.94 -6.25
CA LEU A 27 -5.46 15.87 -5.19
C LEU A 27 -6.92 16.33 -5.33
N GLU A 28 -7.41 16.55 -6.55
CA GLU A 28 -8.79 17.00 -6.82
C GLU A 28 -9.81 15.91 -6.49
N GLU A 29 -9.48 14.65 -6.77
CA GLU A 29 -10.29 13.52 -6.35
C GLU A 29 -10.31 13.37 -4.81
N ALA A 30 -9.15 13.56 -4.16
CA ALA A 30 -9.06 13.58 -2.71
C ALA A 30 -9.88 14.72 -2.09
N GLU A 31 -9.87 15.93 -2.70
CA GLU A 31 -10.73 17.05 -2.31
C GLU A 31 -12.22 16.71 -2.46
N THR A 32 -12.59 15.99 -3.50
CA THR A 32 -13.96 15.52 -3.71
C THR A 32 -14.38 14.54 -2.62
N LEU A 33 -13.53 13.55 -2.30
CA LEU A 33 -13.77 12.60 -1.22
C LEU A 33 -13.82 13.29 0.14
N LYS A 34 -12.91 14.24 0.40
CA LYS A 34 -12.92 15.04 1.63
C LYS A 34 -14.24 15.77 1.83
N ARG A 35 -14.68 16.55 0.82
CA ARG A 35 -15.94 17.29 0.89
C ARG A 35 -17.14 16.37 1.10
N TRP A 36 -17.16 15.24 0.41
CA TRP A 36 -18.22 14.24 0.61
C TRP A 36 -18.21 13.68 2.04
N ILE A 37 -17.06 13.29 2.60
CA ILE A 37 -16.95 12.80 3.98
C ILE A 37 -17.39 13.90 4.98
N GLN A 38 -16.99 15.15 4.75
CA GLN A 38 -17.40 16.29 5.58
C GLN A 38 -18.92 16.57 5.54
N SER A 39 -19.61 16.20 4.45
CA SER A 39 -21.07 16.36 4.33
C SER A 39 -21.87 15.27 5.06
N LEU A 40 -21.21 14.16 5.47
CA LEU A 40 -21.84 13.08 6.20
C LEU A 40 -22.06 13.45 7.67
N SER A 41 -23.15 12.99 8.26
CA SER A 41 -23.34 13.02 9.71
C SER A 41 -22.26 12.19 10.42
N TYR A 42 -22.01 12.47 11.71
CA TYR A 42 -21.04 11.68 12.50
C TYR A 42 -21.37 10.18 12.52
N ALA A 43 -22.63 9.82 12.57
CA ALA A 43 -23.07 8.42 12.54
C ALA A 43 -22.71 7.74 11.20
N GLU A 44 -22.90 8.45 10.08
CA GLU A 44 -22.53 7.95 8.75
C GLU A 44 -21.02 7.86 8.59
N GLN A 45 -20.25 8.86 9.06
CA GLN A 45 -18.79 8.82 9.08
C GLN A 45 -18.27 7.61 9.87
N LYS A 46 -18.81 7.36 11.08
CA LYS A 46 -18.46 6.19 11.90
C LYS A 46 -18.78 4.88 11.20
N ALA A 47 -19.94 4.79 10.55
CA ALA A 47 -20.33 3.62 9.76
C ALA A 47 -19.40 3.40 8.55
N LEU A 48 -19.03 4.47 7.83
CA LEU A 48 -18.07 4.45 6.73
C LEU A 48 -16.72 3.87 7.15
N TRP A 49 -16.20 4.31 8.30
CA TRP A 49 -14.89 3.87 8.82
C TRP A 49 -14.94 2.53 9.54
N ALA A 50 -16.12 1.99 9.83
CA ALA A 50 -16.34 0.71 10.52
C ALA A 50 -15.42 0.55 11.74
N CYS A 51 -15.44 1.51 12.67
CA CYS A 51 -14.53 1.59 13.82
C CYS A 51 -15.26 1.96 15.11
N ASN A 52 -14.55 1.90 16.26
CA ASN A 52 -15.07 2.33 17.55
C ASN A 52 -15.17 3.86 17.66
N ASP A 53 -15.86 4.36 18.69
CA ASP A 53 -16.13 5.80 18.87
C ASP A 53 -14.85 6.63 18.99
N LYS A 54 -13.83 6.15 19.69
CA LYS A 54 -12.55 6.86 19.83
C LYS A 54 -11.89 7.13 18.48
N ILE A 55 -11.81 6.11 17.63
CA ILE A 55 -11.23 6.21 16.29
C ILE A 55 -12.12 7.08 15.38
N ALA A 56 -13.43 6.95 15.49
CA ALA A 56 -14.37 7.77 14.73
C ALA A 56 -14.25 9.25 15.07
N ALA A 57 -14.22 9.62 16.35
CA ALA A 57 -14.05 10.99 16.80
C ALA A 57 -12.74 11.61 16.34
N GLU A 58 -11.62 10.86 16.43
CA GLU A 58 -10.32 11.29 15.95
C GLU A 58 -10.35 11.58 14.43
N ASN A 59 -10.93 10.69 13.64
CA ASN A 59 -10.99 10.89 12.19
C ASN A 59 -11.98 11.99 11.78
N ALA A 60 -13.11 12.13 12.47
CA ALA A 60 -14.03 13.26 12.24
C ALA A 60 -13.33 14.61 12.47
N ALA A 61 -12.56 14.73 13.55
CA ALA A 61 -11.76 15.94 13.82
C ALA A 61 -10.68 16.17 12.75
N ARG A 62 -9.99 15.10 12.29
CA ARG A 62 -9.00 15.17 11.20
C ARG A 62 -9.64 15.70 9.92
N PHE A 63 -10.77 15.12 9.49
CA PHE A 63 -11.45 15.56 8.28
C PHE A 63 -12.00 16.99 8.39
N ALA A 64 -12.50 17.39 9.56
CA ALA A 64 -12.99 18.76 9.79
C ALA A 64 -11.90 19.82 9.62
N ALA A 65 -10.69 19.53 10.08
CA ALA A 65 -9.53 20.45 10.02
C ALA A 65 -8.62 20.23 8.79
N MET A 66 -8.95 19.28 7.91
CA MET A 66 -8.04 18.82 6.85
C MET A 66 -7.80 19.88 5.77
N ASN A 67 -6.54 20.27 5.59
CA ASN A 67 -6.05 20.99 4.42
C ASN A 67 -5.12 20.07 3.61
N LEU A 68 -5.48 19.79 2.36
CA LEU A 68 -4.72 18.88 1.50
C LEU A 68 -3.59 19.59 0.72
N ARG A 69 -3.54 20.92 0.78
CA ARG A 69 -2.58 21.72 0.00
C ARG A 69 -1.46 22.30 0.85
N GLU A 70 -1.55 22.18 2.15
CA GLU A 70 -0.58 22.76 3.09
C GLU A 70 0.03 21.69 3.98
N GLY A 71 1.33 21.77 4.19
CA GLY A 71 2.07 20.85 5.03
C GLY A 71 2.04 19.42 4.47
N GLY A 72 2.14 18.47 5.38
CA GLY A 72 2.04 17.04 5.08
C GLY A 72 3.28 16.26 5.51
N THR A 73 3.04 14.99 5.75
CA THR A 73 4.07 14.00 6.03
C THR A 73 4.35 13.21 4.76
N PRO A 74 5.61 12.88 4.43
CA PRO A 74 5.89 11.92 3.36
C PRO A 74 5.08 10.64 3.54
N ALA A 75 4.37 10.20 2.51
CA ALA A 75 3.44 9.07 2.59
C ALA A 75 4.08 7.82 3.20
N ILE A 76 5.33 7.51 2.83
CA ILE A 76 6.06 6.36 3.35
C ILE A 76 6.33 6.41 4.86
N LEU A 77 6.39 7.61 5.45
CA LEU A 77 6.58 7.85 6.90
C LEU A 77 5.26 8.08 7.64
N ALA A 78 4.19 8.42 6.92
CA ALA A 78 2.89 8.70 7.49
C ALA A 78 2.13 7.44 7.91
N TYR A 79 2.25 6.35 7.16
CA TYR A 79 1.54 5.10 7.46
C TYR A 79 2.22 4.32 8.59
N GLU A 80 1.43 3.95 9.61
CA GLU A 80 1.84 3.10 10.73
C GLU A 80 1.17 1.73 10.64
N GLY A 81 1.96 0.69 10.41
CA GLY A 81 1.47 -0.69 10.34
C GLY A 81 2.61 -1.66 10.14
N ILE A 82 2.33 -2.94 10.35
CA ILE A 82 3.33 -4.02 10.35
C ILE A 82 4.18 -4.00 9.08
N GLN A 83 3.57 -3.81 7.90
CA GLN A 83 4.31 -3.74 6.64
C GLN A 83 5.34 -2.59 6.64
N TYR A 84 4.97 -1.41 7.17
CA TYR A 84 5.85 -0.24 7.23
C TYR A 84 6.92 -0.38 8.31
N GLN A 85 6.62 -1.06 9.43
CA GLN A 85 7.61 -1.36 10.46
C GLN A 85 8.72 -2.27 9.91
N TYR A 86 8.36 -3.31 9.16
CA TYR A 86 9.34 -4.24 8.57
C TYR A 86 10.05 -3.69 7.33
N MET A 87 9.41 -2.78 6.62
CA MET A 87 10.08 -1.98 5.58
C MET A 87 11.11 -1.00 6.17
N ALA A 88 10.81 -0.46 7.37
CA ALA A 88 11.64 0.47 8.12
C ALA A 88 12.16 1.67 7.29
N PRO A 89 11.29 2.47 6.67
CA PRO A 89 11.70 3.52 5.73
C PRO A 89 12.47 4.67 6.39
N ALA A 90 12.32 4.86 7.71
CA ALA A 90 13.03 5.90 8.45
C ALA A 90 14.55 5.70 8.53
N VAL A 91 15.03 4.48 8.25
CA VAL A 91 16.45 4.14 8.27
C VAL A 91 16.99 3.79 6.87
N PHE A 92 16.28 4.19 5.81
CA PHE A 92 16.78 4.03 4.45
C PHE A 92 17.95 4.99 4.21
N GLU A 93 19.03 4.44 3.68
CA GLU A 93 20.10 5.25 3.10
C GLU A 93 19.61 5.93 1.80
N GLU A 94 20.33 6.94 1.37
CA GLU A 94 19.96 7.76 0.21
C GLU A 94 19.70 6.93 -1.06
N LYS A 95 20.49 5.88 -1.30
CA LYS A 95 20.30 4.98 -2.45
C LYS A 95 18.97 4.22 -2.38
N ALA A 96 18.64 3.67 -1.21
CA ALA A 96 17.39 2.96 -0.98
C ALA A 96 16.18 3.89 -1.04
N LEU A 97 16.32 5.11 -0.52
CA LEU A 97 15.28 6.14 -0.59
C LEU A 97 14.99 6.55 -2.04
N ARG A 98 16.02 6.78 -2.86
CA ARG A 98 15.85 7.06 -4.30
C ARG A 98 15.19 5.90 -5.02
N TYR A 99 15.58 4.66 -4.72
CA TYR A 99 14.98 3.48 -5.30
C TYR A 99 13.47 3.40 -5.01
N VAL A 100 13.05 3.55 -3.74
CA VAL A 100 11.62 3.49 -3.41
C VAL A 100 10.84 4.65 -3.99
N GLU A 101 11.39 5.86 -4.05
CA GLU A 101 10.74 7.01 -4.69
C GLU A 101 10.47 6.74 -6.17
N GLU A 102 11.41 6.14 -6.86
CA GLU A 102 11.25 5.78 -8.26
C GLU A 102 10.29 4.59 -8.44
N LYS A 103 10.48 3.50 -7.71
CA LYS A 103 9.82 2.21 -8.00
C LYS A 103 8.55 1.95 -7.20
N LEU A 104 8.41 2.48 -5.97
CA LEU A 104 7.30 2.15 -5.08
C LEU A 104 6.08 3.04 -5.32
N ARG A 105 4.90 2.44 -5.30
CA ARG A 105 3.60 3.12 -5.31
C ARG A 105 2.74 2.58 -4.17
N ILE A 106 2.20 3.49 -3.35
CA ILE A 106 1.31 3.15 -2.24
C ILE A 106 -0.12 3.37 -2.71
N LEU A 107 -0.91 2.32 -2.74
CA LEU A 107 -2.33 2.42 -3.09
C LEU A 107 -3.12 2.99 -1.91
N SER A 108 -4.12 3.82 -2.18
CA SER A 108 -4.90 4.52 -1.17
C SER A 108 -6.36 4.63 -1.59
N GLY A 109 -7.28 4.37 -0.66
CA GLY A 109 -8.70 4.62 -0.88
C GLY A 109 -9.04 6.12 -1.01
N PHE A 110 -8.23 6.99 -0.37
CA PHE A 110 -8.45 8.43 -0.32
C PHE A 110 -7.64 9.21 -1.36
N TYR A 111 -6.35 8.89 -1.52
CA TYR A 111 -5.44 9.60 -2.45
C TYR A 111 -5.21 8.86 -3.77
N GLY A 112 -5.77 7.66 -3.96
CA GLY A 112 -5.58 6.84 -5.16
C GLY A 112 -4.22 6.15 -5.20
N VAL A 113 -3.22 6.76 -5.84
CA VAL A 113 -1.83 6.28 -5.89
C VAL A 113 -0.90 7.36 -5.39
N LEU A 114 -0.04 6.99 -4.44
CA LEU A 114 0.95 7.88 -3.84
C LEU A 114 2.37 7.42 -4.19
N ARG A 115 3.25 8.38 -4.42
CA ARG A 115 4.71 8.18 -4.34
C ARG A 115 5.15 8.23 -2.87
N PRO A 116 6.27 7.63 -2.52
CA PRO A 116 6.78 7.64 -1.14
C PRO A 116 6.89 9.01 -0.48
N LEU A 117 7.30 10.03 -1.24
CA LEU A 117 7.50 11.39 -0.72
C LEU A 117 6.33 12.33 -0.97
N ASP A 118 5.19 11.85 -1.47
CA ASP A 118 3.98 12.67 -1.57
C ASP A 118 3.53 13.15 -0.19
N ALA A 119 3.19 14.44 -0.08
CA ALA A 119 2.72 15.07 1.13
C ALA A 119 1.30 14.60 1.46
N VAL A 120 1.11 13.87 2.56
CA VAL A 120 -0.20 13.40 2.97
C VAL A 120 -0.59 13.89 4.36
N THR A 121 -1.87 14.17 4.53
CA THR A 121 -2.50 14.42 5.82
C THR A 121 -3.13 13.12 6.33
N PRO A 122 -3.05 12.81 7.63
CA PRO A 122 -3.67 11.61 8.19
C PRO A 122 -5.17 11.54 7.90
N TYR A 123 -5.62 10.40 7.44
CA TYR A 123 -7.01 10.10 7.09
C TYR A 123 -7.35 8.65 7.42
N ARG A 124 -8.62 8.30 7.32
CA ARG A 124 -9.09 6.91 7.30
C ARG A 124 -10.15 6.74 6.22
N LEU A 125 -9.82 6.03 5.18
CA LEU A 125 -10.75 5.58 4.15
C LEU A 125 -10.14 4.35 3.44
N GLU A 126 -10.73 3.18 3.71
CA GLU A 126 -10.32 1.93 3.08
C GLU A 126 -10.98 1.83 1.69
N LEU A 127 -10.30 1.21 0.73
CA LEU A 127 -10.80 1.13 -0.65
C LEU A 127 -12.11 0.32 -0.76
N GLN A 128 -12.31 -0.65 0.14
CA GLN A 128 -13.53 -1.45 0.24
C GLN A 128 -14.64 -0.81 1.08
N ALA A 129 -14.44 0.40 1.61
CA ALA A 129 -15.47 1.10 2.38
C ALA A 129 -16.77 1.24 1.58
N LYS A 130 -17.91 1.18 2.27
CA LYS A 130 -19.24 1.35 1.66
C LYS A 130 -19.49 2.84 1.37
N ALA A 131 -18.90 3.33 0.32
CA ALA A 131 -18.91 4.73 -0.08
C ALA A 131 -19.57 4.88 -1.45
N ALA A 132 -20.74 5.47 -1.51
CA ALA A 132 -21.36 5.95 -2.75
C ALA A 132 -21.08 7.45 -2.87
N VAL A 133 -20.22 7.85 -3.79
CA VAL A 133 -19.74 9.23 -3.90
C VAL A 133 -19.66 9.68 -5.37
N ALA A 134 -20.00 10.92 -5.63
CA ALA A 134 -19.93 11.53 -6.96
C ALA A 134 -20.64 10.69 -8.06
N GLY A 135 -21.78 10.08 -7.75
CA GLY A 135 -22.54 9.22 -8.66
C GLY A 135 -22.00 7.79 -8.83
N HIS A 136 -20.91 7.45 -8.16
CA HIS A 136 -20.32 6.11 -8.20
C HIS A 136 -20.79 5.24 -7.03
N LYS A 137 -21.08 3.96 -7.30
CA LYS A 137 -21.63 3.00 -6.32
C LYS A 137 -20.64 2.59 -5.21
N ASN A 138 -19.35 2.76 -5.41
CA ASN A 138 -18.26 2.46 -4.47
C ASN A 138 -16.95 3.11 -4.91
N LEU A 139 -15.90 3.03 -4.06
CA LEU A 139 -14.60 3.63 -4.37
C LEU A 139 -13.88 2.96 -5.54
N TYR A 140 -14.10 1.68 -5.81
CA TYR A 140 -13.52 1.04 -7.02
C TYR A 140 -14.08 1.68 -8.29
N ALA A 141 -15.38 1.96 -8.33
CA ALA A 141 -16.00 2.65 -9.45
C ALA A 141 -15.60 4.14 -9.52
N PHE A 142 -15.43 4.81 -8.37
CA PHE A 142 -14.95 6.18 -8.29
C PHE A 142 -13.53 6.34 -8.87
N TRP A 143 -12.63 5.45 -8.51
CA TRP A 143 -11.26 5.45 -9.02
C TRP A 143 -11.16 4.93 -10.45
N GLY A 144 -12.06 4.00 -10.84
CA GLY A 144 -12.05 3.42 -12.17
C GLY A 144 -10.66 2.88 -12.54
N ASP A 145 -10.20 3.19 -13.74
CA ASP A 145 -8.89 2.77 -14.25
C ASP A 145 -7.72 3.72 -13.86
N LYS A 146 -8.00 4.80 -13.12
CA LYS A 146 -6.99 5.81 -12.78
C LYS A 146 -5.80 5.23 -12.03
N LEU A 147 -6.05 4.28 -11.09
CA LEU A 147 -4.99 3.65 -10.32
C LEU A 147 -4.09 2.79 -11.21
N TYR A 148 -4.71 2.00 -12.08
CA TYR A 148 -4.00 1.19 -13.07
C TYR A 148 -3.15 2.07 -13.99
N ARG A 149 -3.73 3.10 -14.61
CA ARG A 149 -3.01 4.02 -15.50
C ARG A 149 -1.83 4.68 -14.80
N ALA A 150 -1.99 5.16 -13.57
CA ALA A 150 -0.91 5.80 -12.84
C ALA A 150 0.32 4.91 -12.64
N VAL A 151 0.11 3.60 -12.48
CA VAL A 151 1.19 2.62 -12.33
C VAL A 151 1.70 2.17 -13.70
N ARG A 152 0.79 1.91 -14.67
CA ARG A 152 1.06 1.37 -15.99
C ARG A 152 1.82 2.34 -16.88
N ASP A 153 1.48 3.65 -16.85
CA ASP A 153 2.16 4.70 -17.62
C ASP A 153 3.67 4.75 -17.31
N GLU A 154 4.06 4.27 -16.12
CA GLU A 154 5.45 4.26 -15.69
C GLU A 154 6.14 2.91 -15.96
N SER A 155 5.39 1.79 -16.03
CA SER A 155 5.93 0.46 -16.34
C SER A 155 4.84 -0.57 -16.62
N ALA A 156 5.04 -1.40 -17.66
CA ALA A 156 4.23 -2.60 -17.93
C ALA A 156 4.53 -3.76 -16.95
N VAL A 157 5.60 -3.67 -16.16
CA VAL A 157 5.97 -4.70 -15.16
C VAL A 157 5.60 -4.21 -13.77
N ILE A 158 4.63 -4.86 -13.15
CA ILE A 158 4.07 -4.50 -11.85
C ILE A 158 4.25 -5.65 -10.86
N ILE A 159 4.96 -5.40 -9.76
CA ILE A 159 5.11 -6.33 -8.65
C ILE A 159 4.08 -6.02 -7.58
N ASN A 160 3.19 -6.96 -7.35
CA ASN A 160 2.12 -6.81 -6.37
C ASN A 160 2.56 -7.33 -4.98
N LEU A 161 2.78 -6.38 -4.07
CA LEU A 161 2.97 -6.57 -2.63
C LEU A 161 1.79 -6.01 -1.83
N ALA A 162 0.69 -5.67 -2.51
CA ALA A 162 -0.54 -5.19 -1.88
C ALA A 162 -1.46 -6.34 -1.47
N SER A 163 -2.42 -6.06 -0.60
CA SER A 163 -3.51 -6.99 -0.30
C SER A 163 -4.51 -7.05 -1.46
N LYS A 164 -5.31 -8.13 -1.50
CA LYS A 164 -6.34 -8.30 -2.55
C LYS A 164 -7.35 -7.16 -2.60
N GLU A 165 -7.63 -6.52 -1.46
CA GLU A 165 -8.46 -5.32 -1.40
C GLU A 165 -7.96 -4.23 -2.35
N TYR A 166 -6.65 -3.98 -2.35
CA TYR A 166 -6.04 -2.91 -3.15
C TYR A 166 -5.64 -3.39 -4.54
N SER A 167 -5.06 -4.59 -4.66
CA SER A 167 -4.56 -5.09 -5.95
C SER A 167 -5.66 -5.26 -6.99
N LYS A 168 -6.89 -5.64 -6.57
CA LYS A 168 -8.02 -5.81 -7.50
C LYS A 168 -8.43 -4.52 -8.24
N ALA A 169 -8.09 -3.34 -7.70
CA ALA A 169 -8.32 -2.07 -8.38
C ALA A 169 -7.36 -1.85 -9.57
N ILE A 170 -6.24 -2.56 -9.58
CA ILE A 170 -5.29 -2.62 -10.69
C ILE A 170 -5.64 -3.80 -11.61
N GLU A 171 -5.83 -4.99 -11.02
CA GLU A 171 -6.06 -6.24 -11.73
C GLU A 171 -7.27 -6.19 -12.68
N ALA A 172 -8.30 -5.41 -12.34
CA ALA A 172 -9.51 -5.25 -13.15
C ALA A 172 -9.28 -4.58 -14.53
N TYR A 173 -8.12 -3.95 -14.72
CA TYR A 173 -7.80 -3.14 -15.90
C TYR A 173 -6.55 -3.60 -16.63
N LEU A 174 -5.90 -4.69 -16.18
CA LEU A 174 -4.69 -5.24 -16.81
C LEU A 174 -4.93 -5.55 -18.29
N GLN A 175 -3.94 -5.23 -19.10
CA GLN A 175 -3.90 -5.52 -20.53
C GLN A 175 -3.03 -6.78 -20.80
N PRO A 176 -3.18 -7.44 -21.95
CA PRO A 176 -2.42 -8.65 -22.27
C PRO A 176 -0.91 -8.51 -22.22
N GLU A 177 -0.39 -7.31 -22.48
CA GLU A 177 1.04 -7.01 -22.45
C GLU A 177 1.58 -6.68 -21.06
N ASP A 178 0.71 -6.57 -20.05
CA ASP A 178 1.13 -6.28 -18.67
C ASP A 178 1.66 -7.54 -17.99
N ARG A 179 2.82 -7.40 -17.39
CA ARG A 179 3.40 -8.43 -16.52
C ARG A 179 3.09 -8.10 -15.06
N PHE A 180 2.00 -8.64 -14.55
CA PHE A 180 1.57 -8.45 -13.18
C PHE A 180 1.94 -9.66 -12.32
N ILE A 181 2.91 -9.49 -11.40
CA ILE A 181 3.45 -10.58 -10.58
C ILE A 181 3.04 -10.36 -9.13
N THR A 182 2.27 -11.30 -8.58
CA THR A 182 1.87 -11.29 -7.17
C THR A 182 2.87 -12.08 -6.33
N CYS A 183 3.45 -11.45 -5.30
CA CYS A 183 4.26 -12.14 -4.30
C CYS A 183 3.36 -12.76 -3.23
N VAL A 184 3.41 -14.06 -3.12
CA VAL A 184 2.67 -14.87 -2.14
C VAL A 184 3.62 -15.30 -1.04
N PHE A 185 3.32 -14.92 0.21
CA PHE A 185 4.12 -15.30 1.39
C PHE A 185 3.30 -16.20 2.30
N GLY A 186 3.82 -17.40 2.61
CA GLY A 186 3.09 -18.35 3.46
C GLY A 186 4.00 -19.37 4.14
N GLU A 187 3.39 -20.17 5.02
CA GLU A 187 4.03 -21.30 5.68
C GLU A 187 3.66 -22.60 4.99
N LEU A 188 4.62 -23.50 4.87
CA LEU A 188 4.38 -24.85 4.33
C LEU A 188 3.70 -25.70 5.41
N THR A 189 2.43 -26.01 5.22
CA THR A 189 1.67 -26.86 6.14
C THR A 189 0.97 -27.96 5.36
N GLY A 190 1.35 -29.22 5.60
CA GLY A 190 0.77 -30.37 4.91
C GLY A 190 0.92 -30.28 3.37
N GLY A 191 2.05 -29.81 2.87
CA GLY A 191 2.33 -29.62 1.45
C GLY A 191 1.60 -28.46 0.77
N LYS A 192 0.92 -27.60 1.55
CA LYS A 192 0.22 -26.41 1.04
C LYS A 192 0.81 -25.12 1.63
N VAL A 193 0.76 -24.05 0.86
CA VAL A 193 1.16 -22.71 1.31
C VAL A 193 -0.02 -22.04 2.00
N VAL A 194 0.11 -21.83 3.31
CA VAL A 194 -0.91 -21.17 4.14
C VAL A 194 -0.46 -19.75 4.48
N GLN A 195 -1.21 -18.75 4.01
CA GLN A 195 -0.91 -17.35 4.30
C GLN A 195 -1.49 -16.94 5.66
N LYS A 196 -0.63 -16.45 6.55
CA LYS A 196 -1.04 -15.79 7.79
C LYS A 196 -0.92 -14.28 7.61
N GLY A 197 -2.03 -13.55 7.79
CA GLY A 197 -2.12 -12.14 7.41
C GLY A 197 -1.08 -11.22 8.04
N VAL A 198 -0.68 -11.46 9.30
CA VAL A 198 0.38 -10.70 9.99
C VAL A 198 1.72 -10.94 9.31
N TYR A 199 2.11 -12.20 9.18
CA TYR A 199 3.41 -12.59 8.60
C TYR A 199 3.55 -12.19 7.12
N ALA A 200 2.46 -12.27 6.35
CA ALA A 200 2.46 -11.79 4.98
C ALA A 200 2.70 -10.28 4.88
N LYS A 201 2.20 -9.48 5.85
CA LYS A 201 2.49 -8.04 5.92
C LYS A 201 3.95 -7.77 6.27
N MET A 202 4.52 -8.52 7.21
CA MET A 202 5.93 -8.44 7.58
C MET A 202 6.82 -8.69 6.35
N ALA A 203 6.62 -9.83 5.70
CA ALA A 203 7.39 -10.25 4.53
C ALA A 203 7.28 -9.26 3.33
N ARG A 204 6.09 -8.67 3.11
CA ARG A 204 5.91 -7.63 2.07
C ARG A 204 6.73 -6.38 2.37
N GLY A 205 6.82 -5.98 3.64
CA GLY A 205 7.67 -4.86 4.07
C GLY A 205 9.15 -5.17 3.86
N GLU A 206 9.59 -6.34 4.32
CA GLU A 206 10.96 -6.83 4.14
C GLU A 206 11.34 -6.99 2.65
N MET A 207 10.41 -7.41 1.80
CA MET A 207 10.64 -7.51 0.35
C MET A 207 10.90 -6.14 -0.27
N VAL A 208 10.10 -5.11 0.06
CA VAL A 208 10.37 -3.74 -0.41
C VAL A 208 11.76 -3.28 0.02
N ARG A 209 12.11 -3.50 1.29
CA ARG A 209 13.43 -3.14 1.82
C ARG A 209 14.55 -3.90 1.13
N TYR A 210 14.41 -5.21 0.95
CA TYR A 210 15.39 -6.04 0.23
C TYR A 210 15.64 -5.53 -1.18
N LEU A 211 14.56 -5.27 -1.96
CA LEU A 211 14.66 -4.78 -3.32
C LEU A 211 15.34 -3.39 -3.39
N ALA A 212 15.06 -2.53 -2.40
CA ALA A 212 15.68 -1.21 -2.31
C ALA A 212 17.18 -1.30 -1.99
N GLU A 213 17.58 -2.21 -1.10
CA GLU A 213 18.99 -2.41 -0.73
C GLU A 213 19.83 -2.97 -1.87
N ILE A 214 19.28 -3.92 -2.65
CA ILE A 214 20.02 -4.46 -3.81
C ILE A 214 19.89 -3.60 -5.06
N GLY A 215 18.92 -2.65 -5.11
CA GLY A 215 18.65 -1.83 -6.29
C GLY A 215 18.05 -2.64 -7.43
N ALA A 216 17.10 -3.53 -7.16
CA ALA A 216 16.54 -4.47 -8.13
C ALA A 216 15.85 -3.79 -9.32
N GLU A 217 16.20 -4.17 -10.53
CA GLU A 217 15.63 -3.64 -11.78
C GLU A 217 14.69 -4.65 -12.48
N ARG A 218 14.83 -5.94 -12.20
CA ARG A 218 14.12 -7.02 -12.87
C ARG A 218 13.37 -7.92 -11.89
N PRO A 219 12.21 -8.47 -12.27
CA PRO A 219 11.41 -9.37 -11.42
C PRO A 219 12.16 -10.61 -10.94
N GLU A 220 13.11 -11.11 -11.72
CA GLU A 220 13.88 -12.30 -11.39
C GLU A 220 14.73 -12.13 -10.14
N GLU A 221 15.11 -10.89 -9.81
CA GLU A 221 15.89 -10.55 -8.62
C GLU A 221 15.10 -10.71 -7.31
N LEU A 222 13.74 -10.72 -7.39
CA LEU A 222 12.89 -11.05 -6.25
C LEU A 222 13.17 -12.46 -5.72
N LYS A 223 13.53 -13.41 -6.61
CA LYS A 223 13.78 -14.82 -6.27
C LYS A 223 14.92 -15.01 -5.27
N GLY A 224 15.82 -14.04 -5.15
CA GLY A 224 16.89 -14.03 -4.15
C GLY A 224 16.47 -13.64 -2.73
N PHE A 225 15.20 -13.29 -2.51
CA PHE A 225 14.70 -12.92 -1.19
C PHE A 225 14.72 -14.12 -0.23
N SER A 226 15.38 -13.96 0.93
CA SER A 226 15.57 -15.03 1.93
C SER A 226 15.45 -14.54 3.38
N ARG A 227 14.66 -13.45 3.63
CA ARG A 227 14.48 -12.91 4.98
C ARG A 227 13.40 -13.64 5.75
N SER A 228 13.50 -13.62 7.08
CA SER A 228 12.50 -14.19 8.01
C SER A 228 12.16 -15.65 7.70
N GLY A 229 13.16 -16.43 7.25
CA GLY A 229 13.01 -17.84 6.89
C GLY A 229 12.28 -18.11 5.59
N TYR A 230 11.81 -17.10 4.87
CA TYR A 230 11.21 -17.26 3.55
C TYR A 230 12.26 -17.57 2.49
N ALA A 231 11.92 -18.48 1.58
CA ALA A 231 12.68 -18.74 0.36
C ALA A 231 11.73 -18.87 -0.83
N PHE A 232 12.20 -18.45 -2.00
CA PHE A 232 11.47 -18.65 -3.24
C PHE A 232 11.29 -20.15 -3.52
N ARG A 233 10.08 -20.52 -3.97
CA ARG A 233 9.71 -21.89 -4.32
C ARG A 233 9.29 -21.95 -5.78
N ASP A 234 10.22 -22.35 -6.63
CA ASP A 234 9.99 -22.41 -8.08
C ASP A 234 8.87 -23.39 -8.43
N GLU A 235 8.86 -24.54 -7.77
CA GLU A 235 7.87 -25.60 -7.94
C GLU A 235 6.43 -25.23 -7.55
N LEU A 236 6.27 -24.16 -6.75
CA LEU A 236 4.98 -23.62 -6.31
C LEU A 236 4.61 -22.32 -7.01
N SER A 237 5.50 -21.81 -7.85
CA SER A 237 5.38 -20.51 -8.50
C SER A 237 4.88 -20.64 -9.94
N THR A 238 4.36 -19.55 -10.47
CA THR A 238 4.00 -19.39 -11.88
C THR A 238 4.59 -18.07 -12.41
N GLU A 239 4.41 -17.78 -13.69
CA GLU A 239 4.83 -16.52 -14.29
C GLU A 239 4.19 -15.28 -13.63
N THR A 240 2.99 -15.44 -13.04
CA THR A 240 2.21 -14.35 -12.41
C THR A 240 2.15 -14.43 -10.89
N ASN A 241 2.63 -15.53 -10.28
CA ASN A 241 2.63 -15.71 -8.83
C ASN A 241 3.99 -16.23 -8.37
N TYR A 242 4.75 -15.41 -7.67
CA TYR A 242 6.01 -15.80 -7.04
C TYR A 242 5.75 -16.19 -5.60
N VAL A 243 5.95 -17.47 -5.30
CA VAL A 243 5.69 -18.04 -3.97
C VAL A 243 6.96 -18.05 -3.15
N PHE A 244 6.87 -17.43 -1.98
CA PHE A 244 7.89 -17.43 -0.95
C PHE A 244 7.33 -18.19 0.26
N ALA A 245 7.92 -19.32 0.58
CA ALA A 245 7.45 -20.14 1.67
C ALA A 245 8.54 -20.36 2.71
N ARG A 246 8.10 -20.55 3.96
CA ARG A 246 8.94 -20.91 5.10
C ARG A 246 8.35 -22.07 5.87
N GLU A 247 9.14 -22.72 6.71
CA GLU A 247 8.65 -23.74 7.65
C GLU A 247 7.86 -23.07 8.79
N PRO A 248 6.80 -23.73 9.31
CA PRO A 248 6.08 -23.25 10.48
C PRO A 248 7.00 -23.12 11.71
N GLY A 249 6.81 -22.08 12.53
CA GLY A 249 7.57 -21.88 13.77
C GLY A 249 8.96 -21.24 13.59
N THR A 250 9.34 -20.81 12.40
CA THR A 250 10.60 -20.08 12.15
C THR A 250 10.64 -18.64 12.67
N TYR A 251 9.53 -18.11 13.17
CA TYR A 251 9.51 -16.89 13.98
C TYR A 251 9.53 -17.30 15.46
N GLU A 252 10.60 -17.02 16.16
CA GLU A 252 10.54 -16.83 17.61
C GLU A 252 9.76 -15.52 17.82
N ASP A 253 8.70 -15.59 18.62
CA ASP A 253 7.93 -14.41 19.01
C ASP A 253 8.88 -13.42 19.69
N VAL A 254 9.13 -12.27 19.00
CA VAL A 254 9.86 -11.12 19.55
C VAL A 254 8.86 -10.14 20.13
#